data_9ead1f8590643649b126b044236998a7
#
_entry.id   9ead1f8590643649b126b044236998a7
#
_cell.length_a   1.000
_cell.length_b   1.000
_cell.length_c   1.000
_cell.angle_alpha   90.00
_cell.angle_beta   90.00
_cell.angle_gamma   90.00
#
_symmetry.space_group_name_H-M   'P 1'
#
loop_
_entity.id
_entity.type
_entity.pdbx_description
1 polymer ?
#
loop_
_entity_poly.entity_id
_entity_poly.type
_entity_poly.pdbx_seq_one_letter_code
_entity_poly.pdbx_strand_id
1 'polypeptide(L)'
;MKTVVMTAALVLGCAVGIAAQDAKKIAVGKTAYEKHGCVKCHQIDGKGSKISPLDGVGSRLTEAEIRQWLVDPDTMTAKLPKKPTVRMKKQTLTDAEVDGLVAYMASLKKK
;
A
#
# COMPACT_ATOMS: atom_id res chain seq x y z
N MET A 1 -3.35 18.25 56.74
CA MET A 1 -2.54 18.10 55.51
C MET A 1 -3.22 17.09 54.63
N LYS A 2 -3.74 17.49 53.51
CA LYS A 2 -4.37 16.60 52.56
C LYS A 2 -3.33 16.15 51.55
N THR A 3 -3.00 14.87 51.56
CA THR A 3 -2.08 14.28 50.61
C THR A 3 -2.85 14.06 49.28
N VAL A 4 -2.49 14.83 48.26
CA VAL A 4 -3.00 14.63 46.91
C VAL A 4 -2.21 13.48 46.30
N VAL A 5 -2.82 12.32 46.15
CA VAL A 5 -2.28 11.21 45.39
C VAL A 5 -2.59 11.49 43.92
N MET A 6 -1.58 11.91 43.19
CA MET A 6 -1.66 12.10 41.74
C MET A 6 -1.52 10.72 41.08
N THR A 7 -2.63 10.16 40.69
CA THR A 7 -2.63 8.91 39.88
C THR A 7 -2.23 9.28 38.46
N ALA A 8 -0.98 9.00 38.10
CA ALA A 8 -0.55 9.06 36.74
C ALA A 8 -1.23 7.90 35.96
N ALA A 9 -2.23 8.23 35.18
CA ALA A 9 -2.81 7.28 34.24
C ALA A 9 -1.83 7.04 33.10
N LEU A 10 -1.22 5.86 33.10
CA LEU A 10 -0.32 5.41 32.05
C LEU A 10 -1.17 5.11 30.79
N VAL A 11 -1.18 6.03 29.83
CA VAL A 11 -1.79 5.80 28.53
C VAL A 11 -0.79 5.02 27.69
N LEU A 12 -0.78 3.71 27.86
CA LEU A 12 0.02 2.77 27.08
C LEU A 12 -0.92 1.90 26.25
N GLY A 13 -1.43 2.38 25.13
CA GLY A 13 -2.43 1.57 24.43
C GLY A 13 -2.58 1.71 22.93
N CYS A 14 -2.05 2.76 22.27
CA CYS A 14 -2.43 3.02 20.87
C CYS A 14 -1.48 2.46 19.79
N ALA A 15 -0.21 2.19 20.08
CA ALA A 15 0.77 1.81 19.05
C ALA A 15 0.60 0.36 18.54
N VAL A 16 0.19 -0.58 19.40
CA VAL A 16 0.03 -2.00 19.04
C VAL A 16 -1.17 -2.23 18.12
N GLY A 17 -2.27 -1.49 18.30
CA GLY A 17 -3.48 -1.60 17.49
C GLY A 17 -3.26 -1.14 16.04
N ILE A 18 -2.49 -0.07 15.82
CA ILE A 18 -2.19 0.47 14.48
C ILE A 18 -1.32 -0.50 13.70
N ALA A 19 -0.25 -1.04 14.29
CA ALA A 19 0.63 -2.01 13.65
C ALA A 19 -0.12 -3.30 13.26
N ALA A 20 -1.04 -3.79 14.10
CA ALA A 20 -1.86 -4.96 13.81
C ALA A 20 -2.85 -4.71 12.66
N GLN A 21 -3.44 -3.51 12.57
CA GLN A 21 -4.32 -3.12 11.46
C GLN A 21 -3.56 -3.03 10.15
N ASP A 22 -2.35 -2.45 10.15
CA ASP A 22 -1.50 -2.36 8.97
C ASP A 22 -1.08 -3.75 8.49
N ALA A 23 -0.72 -4.65 9.39
CA ALA A 23 -0.37 -6.02 9.05
C ALA A 23 -1.55 -6.77 8.39
N LYS A 24 -2.79 -6.57 8.87
CA LYS A 24 -3.99 -7.15 8.27
C LYS A 24 -4.25 -6.59 6.88
N LYS A 25 -4.15 -5.27 6.70
CA LYS A 25 -4.33 -4.63 5.41
C LYS A 25 -3.27 -5.11 4.40
N ILE A 26 -2.03 -5.22 4.81
CA ILE A 26 -0.94 -5.73 3.97
C ILE A 26 -1.25 -7.18 3.53
N ALA A 27 -1.74 -8.03 4.43
CA ALA A 27 -2.13 -9.39 4.09
C ALA A 27 -3.28 -9.43 3.07
N VAL A 28 -4.29 -8.58 3.21
CA VAL A 28 -5.36 -8.39 2.23
C VAL A 28 -4.78 -7.93 0.89
N GLY A 29 -3.86 -6.99 0.92
CA GLY A 29 -3.19 -6.48 -0.27
C GLY A 29 -2.38 -7.54 -1.01
N LYS A 30 -1.64 -8.36 -0.31
CA LYS A 30 -0.91 -9.50 -0.90
C LYS A 30 -1.85 -10.48 -1.59
N THR A 31 -2.95 -10.83 -0.93
CA THR A 31 -3.97 -11.71 -1.51
C THR A 31 -4.61 -11.09 -2.75
N ALA A 32 -4.96 -9.81 -2.72
CA ALA A 32 -5.52 -9.09 -3.88
C ALA A 32 -4.51 -9.00 -5.02
N TYR A 33 -3.24 -8.77 -4.74
CA TYR A 33 -2.16 -8.73 -5.72
C TYR A 33 -2.07 -10.05 -6.51
N GLU A 34 -2.14 -11.17 -5.83
CA GLU A 34 -2.16 -12.50 -6.46
C GLU A 34 -3.47 -12.75 -7.22
N LYS A 35 -4.60 -12.49 -6.58
CA LYS A 35 -5.94 -12.71 -7.14
C LYS A 35 -6.15 -11.98 -8.46
N HIS A 36 -5.71 -10.72 -8.54
CA HIS A 36 -5.90 -9.90 -9.74
C HIS A 36 -4.77 -10.00 -10.76
N GLY A 37 -3.81 -10.87 -10.55
CA GLY A 37 -2.75 -11.16 -11.51
C GLY A 37 -1.79 -9.98 -11.73
N CYS A 38 -1.56 -9.15 -10.74
CA CYS A 38 -0.65 -7.99 -10.81
C CYS A 38 0.78 -8.40 -11.18
N VAL A 39 1.17 -9.61 -10.80
CA VAL A 39 2.47 -10.23 -11.13
C VAL A 39 2.76 -10.34 -12.63
N LYS A 40 1.73 -10.30 -13.47
CA LYS A 40 1.88 -10.37 -14.93
C LYS A 40 2.60 -9.14 -15.50
N CYS A 41 2.52 -8.00 -14.83
CA CYS A 41 3.15 -6.75 -15.24
C CYS A 41 4.15 -6.21 -14.21
N HIS A 42 4.07 -6.66 -12.98
CA HIS A 42 4.87 -6.14 -11.87
C HIS A 42 5.79 -7.20 -11.27
N GLN A 43 6.91 -6.74 -10.73
CA GLN A 43 7.86 -7.57 -10.02
C GLN A 43 8.03 -7.04 -8.59
N ILE A 44 8.04 -7.96 -7.62
CA ILE A 44 8.38 -7.70 -6.22
C ILE A 44 9.34 -8.78 -5.76
N ASP A 45 10.48 -8.39 -5.19
CA ASP A 45 11.52 -9.29 -4.69
C ASP A 45 11.94 -10.38 -5.71
N GLY A 46 12.09 -9.97 -6.97
CA GLY A 46 12.50 -10.86 -8.05
C GLY A 46 11.40 -11.77 -8.61
N LYS A 47 10.18 -11.68 -8.08
CA LYS A 47 9.02 -12.47 -8.55
C LYS A 47 8.11 -11.64 -9.43
N GLY A 48 7.79 -12.14 -10.60
CA GLY A 48 6.89 -11.49 -11.55
C GLY A 48 7.61 -10.87 -12.74
N SER A 49 6.87 -10.04 -13.49
CA SER A 49 7.37 -9.42 -14.71
C SER A 49 8.25 -8.19 -14.43
N LYS A 50 9.34 -8.09 -15.16
CA LYS A 50 10.25 -6.91 -15.12
C LYS A 50 9.70 -5.68 -15.84
N ILE A 51 8.50 -5.73 -16.40
CA ILE A 51 7.88 -4.59 -17.12
C ILE A 51 7.78 -3.37 -16.20
N SER A 52 7.28 -3.57 -14.98
CA SER A 52 7.14 -2.49 -14.01
C SER A 52 7.41 -2.98 -12.59
N PRO A 53 8.69 -2.98 -12.16
CA PRO A 53 9.05 -3.38 -10.79
C PRO A 53 8.45 -2.44 -9.75
N LEU A 54 7.97 -3.03 -8.66
CA LEU A 54 7.36 -2.30 -7.54
C LEU A 54 8.25 -2.22 -6.30
N ASP A 55 9.45 -2.81 -6.36
CA ASP A 55 10.40 -2.71 -5.25
C ASP A 55 10.69 -1.25 -4.92
N GLY A 56 10.56 -0.89 -3.65
CA GLY A 56 10.77 0.48 -3.19
C GLY A 56 9.68 1.48 -3.57
N VAL A 57 8.55 1.04 -4.12
CA VAL A 57 7.47 1.95 -4.55
C VAL A 57 6.92 2.80 -3.40
N GLY A 58 6.89 2.26 -2.19
CA GLY A 58 6.45 2.99 -0.99
C GLY A 58 7.38 4.12 -0.57
N SER A 59 8.60 4.18 -1.13
CA SER A 59 9.53 5.31 -0.94
C SER A 59 9.45 6.34 -2.07
N ARG A 60 8.84 5.98 -3.22
CA ARG A 60 8.71 6.87 -4.39
C ARG A 60 7.35 7.53 -4.49
N LEU A 61 6.29 6.83 -4.10
CA LEU A 61 4.91 7.31 -4.21
C LEU A 61 4.29 7.45 -2.82
N THR A 62 3.44 8.44 -2.66
CA THR A 62 2.57 8.57 -1.49
C THR A 62 1.44 7.56 -1.54
N GLU A 63 0.81 7.29 -0.41
CA GLU A 63 -0.38 6.43 -0.37
C GLU A 63 -1.51 6.95 -1.26
N ALA A 64 -1.69 8.27 -1.32
CA ALA A 64 -2.69 8.89 -2.20
C ALA A 64 -2.37 8.63 -3.68
N GLU A 65 -1.12 8.73 -4.09
CA GLU A 65 -0.68 8.43 -5.46
C GLU A 65 -0.84 6.94 -5.79
N ILE A 66 -0.47 6.06 -4.87
CA ILE A 66 -0.68 4.61 -5.03
C ILE A 66 -2.16 4.30 -5.23
N ARG A 67 -3.04 4.91 -4.42
CA ARG A 67 -4.49 4.76 -4.53
C ARG A 67 -4.98 5.22 -5.91
N GLN A 68 -4.51 6.36 -6.40
CA GLN A 68 -4.89 6.86 -7.71
C GLN A 68 -4.49 5.90 -8.84
N TRP A 69 -3.32 5.30 -8.77
CA TRP A 69 -2.91 4.27 -9.74
C TRP A 69 -3.83 3.06 -9.74
N LEU A 70 -4.39 2.69 -8.60
CA LEU A 70 -5.30 1.55 -8.48
C LEU A 70 -6.71 1.86 -8.99
N VAL A 71 -7.21 3.06 -8.70
CA VAL A 71 -8.62 3.42 -9.01
C VAL A 71 -8.78 4.12 -10.37
N ASP A 72 -7.75 4.79 -10.84
CA ASP A 72 -7.78 5.52 -12.12
C ASP A 72 -6.40 5.51 -12.80
N PRO A 73 -5.94 4.34 -13.24
CA PRO A 73 -4.62 4.22 -13.89
C PRO A 73 -4.52 5.00 -15.20
N ASP A 74 -5.62 5.21 -15.91
CA ASP A 74 -5.59 5.94 -17.19
C ASP A 74 -5.21 7.42 -16.98
N THR A 75 -5.81 8.07 -16.00
CA THR A 75 -5.46 9.46 -15.63
C THR A 75 -4.00 9.55 -15.17
N MET A 76 -3.55 8.60 -14.37
CA MET A 76 -2.16 8.58 -13.90
C MET A 76 -1.18 8.33 -15.05
N THR A 77 -1.50 7.43 -15.96
CA THR A 77 -0.69 7.19 -17.16
C THR A 77 -0.60 8.45 -18.03
N ALA A 78 -1.70 9.19 -18.18
CA ALA A 78 -1.75 10.43 -18.96
C ALA A 78 -0.81 11.52 -18.41
N LYS A 79 -0.53 11.51 -17.11
CA LYS A 79 0.38 12.47 -16.45
C LYS A 79 1.87 12.12 -16.62
N LEU A 80 2.19 10.91 -17.07
CA LEU A 80 3.59 10.52 -17.25
C LEU A 80 4.22 11.31 -18.41
N PRO A 81 5.47 11.78 -18.25
CA PRO A 81 6.20 12.50 -19.32
C PRO A 81 6.45 11.60 -20.53
N LYS A 82 6.63 10.31 -20.31
CA LYS A 82 6.76 9.29 -21.36
C LYS A 82 5.70 8.23 -21.18
N LYS A 83 4.93 7.99 -22.23
CA LYS A 83 3.89 6.95 -22.21
C LYS A 83 4.53 5.57 -22.23
N PRO A 84 4.11 4.65 -21.33
CA PRO A 84 4.59 3.28 -21.35
C PRO A 84 4.02 2.51 -22.55
N THR A 85 4.77 1.53 -23.04
CA THR A 85 4.31 0.63 -24.09
C THR A 85 3.17 -0.26 -23.60
N VAL A 86 3.25 -0.71 -22.35
CA VAL A 86 2.21 -1.50 -21.69
C VAL A 86 1.55 -0.61 -20.65
N ARG A 87 0.25 -0.39 -20.79
CA ARG A 87 -0.53 0.44 -19.85
C ARG A 87 -1.09 -0.42 -18.73
N MET A 88 -1.04 0.11 -17.52
CA MET A 88 -1.79 -0.47 -16.40
C MET A 88 -3.29 -0.37 -16.68
N LYS A 89 -3.99 -1.50 -16.61
CA LYS A 89 -5.44 -1.56 -16.79
C LYS A 89 -6.14 -1.45 -15.44
N LYS A 90 -7.27 -0.75 -15.44
CA LYS A 90 -8.14 -0.71 -14.27
C LYS A 90 -8.67 -2.11 -13.94
N GLN A 91 -8.53 -2.52 -12.69
CA GLN A 91 -9.09 -3.74 -12.16
C GLN A 91 -10.38 -3.45 -11.38
N THR A 92 -11.28 -4.43 -11.33
CA THR A 92 -12.45 -4.34 -10.45
C THR A 92 -12.04 -4.75 -9.04
N LEU A 93 -11.82 -3.77 -8.18
CA LEU A 93 -11.35 -3.96 -6.82
C LEU A 93 -12.43 -3.55 -5.83
N THR A 94 -12.57 -4.30 -4.74
CA THR A 94 -13.37 -3.85 -3.59
C THR A 94 -12.61 -2.75 -2.83
N ASP A 95 -13.32 -1.98 -2.02
CA ASP A 95 -12.68 -0.95 -1.18
C ASP A 95 -11.65 -1.56 -0.23
N ALA A 96 -11.94 -2.73 0.34
CA ALA A 96 -10.99 -3.44 1.19
C ALA A 96 -9.74 -3.89 0.43
N GLU A 97 -9.88 -4.31 -0.82
CA GLU A 97 -8.75 -4.68 -1.67
C GLU A 97 -7.90 -3.45 -2.04
N VAL A 98 -8.53 -2.33 -2.35
CA VAL A 98 -7.81 -1.06 -2.59
C VAL A 98 -7.02 -0.65 -1.36
N ASP A 99 -7.66 -0.61 -0.19
CA ASP A 99 -6.99 -0.26 1.06
C ASP A 99 -5.83 -1.21 1.38
N GLY A 100 -6.04 -2.50 1.16
CA GLY A 100 -5.00 -3.53 1.35
C GLY A 100 -3.82 -3.35 0.39
N LEU A 101 -4.09 -3.12 -0.89
CA LEU A 101 -3.06 -2.89 -1.89
C LEU A 101 -2.27 -1.61 -1.62
N VAL A 102 -2.94 -0.53 -1.20
CA VAL A 102 -2.27 0.71 -0.79
C VAL A 102 -1.33 0.43 0.38
N ALA A 103 -1.79 -0.26 1.41
CA ALA A 103 -0.96 -0.61 2.56
C ALA A 103 0.23 -1.50 2.16
N TYR A 104 -0.01 -2.49 1.30
CA TYR A 104 1.03 -3.38 0.81
C TYR A 104 2.09 -2.62 0.00
N MET A 105 1.68 -1.81 -0.96
CA MET A 105 2.61 -1.01 -1.77
C MET A 105 3.37 0.01 -0.92
N ALA A 106 2.69 0.69 -0.01
CA ALA A 106 3.33 1.64 0.90
C ALA A 106 4.38 0.99 1.81
N SER A 107 4.22 -0.31 2.11
CA SER A 107 5.18 -1.08 2.91
C SER A 107 6.47 -1.43 2.14
N LEU A 108 6.45 -1.36 0.81
CA LEU A 108 7.60 -1.68 -0.05
C LEU A 108 8.57 -0.50 -0.10
N LYS A 109 9.31 -0.33 0.98
CA LYS A 109 10.29 0.74 1.12
C LYS A 109 11.60 0.36 0.42
N LYS A 110 12.31 1.39 -0.06
CA LYS A 110 13.67 1.23 -0.58
C LYS A 110 14.58 0.67 0.52
N LYS A 111 15.33 -0.35 0.16
CA LYS A 111 16.35 -0.93 1.03
C LYS A 111 17.63 -0.09 1.07
#